data_87eb3ae1204dda60caf0daacfc9c4f61
#
_entry.id   87eb3ae1204dda60caf0daacfc9c4f61
#
_cell.length_a   1.000
_cell.length_b   1.000
_cell.length_c   1.000
_cell.angle_alpha   90.00
_cell.angle_beta   90.00
_cell.angle_gamma   90.00
#
_symmetry.space_group_name_H-M   'P 1'
#
loop_
_entity.id
_entity.type
_entity.pdbx_description
1 polymer ?
#
loop_
_entity_poly.entity_id
_entity_poly.type
_entity_poly.pdbx_seq_one_letter_code
_entity_poly.pdbx_strand_id
1 'polypeptide(L)'
;MKNEKLKQQILAYLYLVVGSALFAVGDVMFVNPYHMAPGGVYGLANVFNALWGWKISLAGICMDIPLLIIGTIILGPKFGLKTVISVILIPVFTFVVETLWGYAPVIHGGTVVADTQSALYYIAKDGSQIWFMPDFFLNTVVSGLIYGLAIGIIFRSGATSGGSDIIAMIAPKYTTISLGTLVLLVDSIISLSTLVAFEDIRLPIYSVILIFIESKIIDLVVEGVKSYKTAFIVTDKINEVRDFILKDLDRSGTVFAGCGLYQGAERKMIYVTLNRSDLVKLKANLRFLDPDAFVNVIESSEIMGNGFKALPTE
;
A
#
# COMPACT_ATOMS: atom_id res chain seq x y z
N MET A 1 15.17 21.90 14.45
CA MET A 1 15.18 20.53 14.99
C MET A 1 13.97 20.21 15.89
N LYS A 2 13.69 20.92 17.02
CA LYS A 2 12.55 20.60 17.92
C LYS A 2 11.18 20.75 17.23
N ASN A 3 10.98 21.81 16.44
CA ASN A 3 9.74 22.08 15.71
C ASN A 3 9.51 21.08 14.56
N GLU A 4 10.54 20.57 13.90
CA GLU A 4 10.41 19.56 12.84
C GLU A 4 10.02 18.20 13.41
N LYS A 5 10.63 17.78 14.53
CA LYS A 5 10.24 16.55 15.23
C LYS A 5 8.78 16.59 15.69
N LEU A 6 8.34 17.74 16.22
CA LEU A 6 6.94 17.93 16.61
C LEU A 6 6.00 17.84 15.42
N LYS A 7 6.34 18.50 14.31
CA LYS A 7 5.56 18.44 13.06
C LYS A 7 5.44 17.01 12.52
N GLN A 8 6.53 16.24 12.54
CA GLN A 8 6.53 14.84 12.11
C GLN A 8 5.65 13.95 13.03
N GLN A 9 5.67 14.19 14.34
CA GLN A 9 4.80 13.48 15.29
C GLN A 9 3.33 13.80 15.05
N ILE A 10 2.97 15.07 14.90
CA ILE A 10 1.60 15.48 14.59
C ILE A 10 1.11 14.83 13.30
N LEU A 11 1.95 14.84 12.25
CA LEU A 11 1.64 14.22 10.97
C LEU A 11 1.41 12.71 11.10
N ALA A 12 2.22 12.01 11.91
CA ALA A 12 2.05 10.59 12.14
C ALA A 12 0.71 10.27 12.84
N TYR A 13 0.31 11.06 13.84
CA TYR A 13 -1.01 10.87 14.47
C TYR A 13 -2.16 11.24 13.54
N LEU A 14 -1.99 12.24 12.69
CA LEU A 14 -2.98 12.59 11.67
C LEU A 14 -3.17 11.41 10.68
N TYR A 15 -2.08 10.82 10.21
CA TYR A 15 -2.14 9.62 9.37
C TYR A 15 -2.88 8.47 10.05
N LEU A 16 -2.62 8.27 11.34
CA LEU A 16 -3.27 7.22 12.12
C LEU A 16 -4.78 7.43 12.21
N VAL A 17 -5.23 8.65 12.49
CA VAL A 17 -6.67 9.00 12.57
C VAL A 17 -7.33 8.86 11.19
N VAL A 18 -6.73 9.41 10.13
CA VAL A 18 -7.26 9.35 8.77
C VAL A 18 -7.29 7.90 8.25
N GLY A 19 -6.21 7.15 8.46
CA GLY A 19 -6.14 5.75 8.06
C GLY A 19 -7.17 4.89 8.78
N SER A 20 -7.34 5.07 10.10
CA SER A 20 -8.35 4.33 10.88
C SER A 20 -9.78 4.66 10.46
N ALA A 21 -10.07 5.93 10.14
CA ALA A 21 -11.37 6.33 9.63
C ALA A 21 -11.65 5.74 8.24
N LEU A 22 -10.65 5.76 7.36
CA LEU A 22 -10.77 5.19 6.03
C LEU A 22 -10.93 3.65 6.07
N PHE A 23 -10.21 3.00 6.99
CA PHE A 23 -10.37 1.56 7.26
C PHE A 23 -11.83 1.24 7.63
N ALA A 24 -12.39 1.98 8.59
CA ALA A 24 -13.76 1.79 9.03
C ALA A 24 -14.80 1.97 7.90
N VAL A 25 -14.59 2.96 7.04
CA VAL A 25 -15.42 3.16 5.83
C VAL A 25 -15.32 1.95 4.90
N GLY A 26 -14.10 1.47 4.64
CA GLY A 26 -13.86 0.29 3.80
C GLY A 26 -14.53 -0.96 4.37
N ASP A 27 -14.41 -1.14 5.67
CA ASP A 27 -14.97 -2.29 6.38
C ASP A 27 -16.51 -2.32 6.32
N VAL A 28 -17.15 -1.26 6.80
CA VAL A 28 -18.62 -1.22 6.92
C VAL A 28 -19.33 -1.16 5.57
N MET A 29 -18.76 -0.43 4.61
CA MET A 29 -19.46 -0.17 3.34
C MET A 29 -19.15 -1.21 2.26
N PHE A 30 -17.97 -1.83 2.29
CA PHE A 30 -17.48 -2.63 1.16
C PHE A 30 -17.11 -4.07 1.52
N VAL A 31 -16.57 -4.33 2.70
CA VAL A 31 -16.06 -5.66 3.09
C VAL A 31 -17.12 -6.48 3.81
N ASN A 32 -17.65 -5.95 4.91
CA ASN A 32 -18.61 -6.64 5.75
C ASN A 32 -19.89 -7.08 5.01
N PRO A 33 -20.48 -6.25 4.13
CA PRO A 33 -21.71 -6.63 3.42
C PRO A 33 -21.56 -7.85 2.51
N TYR A 34 -20.34 -8.17 2.12
CA TYR A 34 -20.01 -9.25 1.19
C TYR A 34 -19.37 -10.45 1.86
N HIS A 35 -19.24 -10.43 3.20
CA HIS A 35 -18.54 -11.47 3.98
C HIS A 35 -17.13 -11.78 3.47
N MET A 36 -16.47 -10.80 2.86
CA MET A 36 -15.09 -10.96 2.47
C MET A 36 -14.21 -11.00 3.72
N ALA A 37 -13.21 -11.85 3.69
CA ALA A 37 -12.21 -11.96 4.76
C ALA A 37 -10.86 -11.44 4.23
N PRO A 38 -10.56 -10.15 4.41
CA PRO A 38 -9.32 -9.56 3.90
C PRO A 38 -8.07 -10.04 4.66
N GLY A 39 -8.18 -11.10 5.44
CA GLY A 39 -7.11 -11.62 6.28
C GLY A 39 -7.21 -11.11 7.71
N GLY A 40 -6.06 -10.96 8.35
CA GLY A 40 -5.99 -10.51 9.73
C GLY A 40 -6.37 -11.55 10.77
N VAL A 41 -6.06 -11.24 12.01
CA VAL A 41 -6.41 -12.08 13.16
C VAL A 41 -7.92 -12.31 13.27
N TYR A 42 -8.73 -11.31 12.89
CA TYR A 42 -10.16 -11.43 12.92
C TYR A 42 -10.70 -12.37 11.82
N GLY A 43 -10.05 -12.47 10.66
CA GLY A 43 -10.33 -13.48 9.65
C GLY A 43 -10.14 -14.90 10.23
N LEU A 44 -9.05 -15.12 10.94
CA LEU A 44 -8.78 -16.39 11.63
C LEU A 44 -9.75 -16.64 12.79
N ALA A 45 -10.15 -15.60 13.53
CA ALA A 45 -11.17 -15.68 14.57
C ALA A 45 -12.54 -16.10 14.02
N ASN A 46 -12.91 -15.64 12.82
CA ASN A 46 -14.11 -16.08 12.11
C ASN A 46 -14.06 -17.57 11.77
N VAL A 47 -12.91 -18.07 11.33
CA VAL A 47 -12.70 -19.51 11.08
C VAL A 47 -12.88 -20.32 12.39
N PHE A 48 -12.29 -19.85 13.47
CA PHE A 48 -12.44 -20.52 14.79
C PHE A 48 -13.87 -20.47 15.30
N ASN A 49 -14.60 -19.38 15.04
CA ASN A 49 -16.01 -19.31 15.35
C ASN A 49 -16.84 -20.34 14.57
N ALA A 50 -16.60 -20.44 13.25
CA ALA A 50 -17.30 -21.36 12.39
C ALA A 50 -17.03 -22.84 12.75
N LEU A 51 -15.78 -23.19 13.07
CA LEU A 51 -15.38 -24.57 13.35
C LEU A 51 -15.67 -25.01 14.79
N TRP A 52 -15.49 -24.12 15.77
CA TRP A 52 -15.52 -24.48 17.20
C TRP A 52 -16.49 -23.65 18.04
N GLY A 53 -17.21 -22.70 17.44
CA GLY A 53 -18.15 -21.84 18.15
C GLY A 53 -17.50 -20.79 19.07
N TRP A 54 -16.21 -20.51 18.92
CA TRP A 54 -15.53 -19.51 19.74
C TRP A 54 -16.06 -18.11 19.44
N LYS A 55 -16.21 -17.28 20.48
CA LYS A 55 -16.58 -15.88 20.28
C LYS A 55 -15.49 -15.15 19.53
N ILE A 56 -15.80 -14.54 18.39
CA ILE A 56 -14.85 -13.85 17.50
C ILE A 56 -14.03 -12.80 18.26
N SER A 57 -14.73 -11.99 19.08
CA SER A 57 -14.08 -10.94 19.89
C SER A 57 -13.06 -11.50 20.86
N LEU A 58 -13.37 -12.65 21.52
CA LEU A 58 -12.45 -13.27 22.46
C LEU A 58 -11.25 -13.90 21.75
N ALA A 59 -11.50 -14.63 20.67
CA ALA A 59 -10.42 -15.23 19.86
C ALA A 59 -9.50 -14.16 19.26
N GLY A 60 -10.05 -13.07 18.73
CA GLY A 60 -9.30 -11.94 18.20
C GLY A 60 -8.39 -11.32 19.25
N ILE A 61 -8.93 -10.93 20.40
CA ILE A 61 -8.15 -10.34 21.50
C ILE A 61 -7.07 -11.29 22.00
N CYS A 62 -7.38 -12.59 22.15
CA CYS A 62 -6.38 -13.58 22.59
C CYS A 62 -5.19 -13.72 21.62
N MET A 63 -5.39 -13.48 20.33
CA MET A 63 -4.33 -13.49 19.32
C MET A 63 -3.64 -12.14 19.20
N ASP A 64 -4.37 -11.03 19.28
CA ASP A 64 -3.84 -9.67 19.15
C ASP A 64 -2.88 -9.31 20.30
N ILE A 65 -3.22 -9.65 21.55
CA ILE A 65 -2.40 -9.27 22.71
C ILE A 65 -0.97 -9.84 22.62
N PRO A 66 -0.76 -11.14 22.37
CA PRO A 66 0.59 -11.67 22.19
C PRO A 66 1.36 -11.04 21.04
N LEU A 67 0.69 -10.81 19.89
CA LEU A 67 1.32 -10.18 18.72
C LEU A 67 1.72 -8.73 19.03
N LEU A 68 0.88 -7.98 19.73
CA LEU A 68 1.16 -6.60 20.13
C LEU A 68 2.35 -6.54 21.11
N ILE A 69 2.43 -7.47 22.07
CA ILE A 69 3.56 -7.56 22.99
C ILE A 69 4.85 -7.85 22.23
N ILE A 70 4.86 -8.86 21.36
CA ILE A 70 6.01 -9.23 20.54
C ILE A 70 6.41 -8.05 19.62
N GLY A 71 5.45 -7.43 18.95
CA GLY A 71 5.67 -6.26 18.10
C GLY A 71 6.27 -5.08 18.86
N THR A 72 5.77 -4.83 20.07
CA THR A 72 6.30 -3.76 20.96
C THR A 72 7.73 -4.03 21.40
N ILE A 73 8.07 -5.27 21.74
CA ILE A 73 9.44 -5.67 22.11
C ILE A 73 10.39 -5.50 20.92
N ILE A 74 9.99 -5.93 19.72
CA ILE A 74 10.86 -5.95 18.55
C ILE A 74 10.98 -4.56 17.90
N LEU A 75 9.87 -3.83 17.75
CA LEU A 75 9.78 -2.55 17.03
C LEU A 75 9.86 -1.33 17.96
N GLY A 76 9.77 -1.56 19.26
CA GLY A 76 9.93 -0.55 20.31
C GLY A 76 8.61 0.05 20.81
N PRO A 77 8.66 0.77 21.96
CA PRO A 77 7.46 1.23 22.68
C PRO A 77 6.65 2.29 21.92
N LYS A 78 7.28 3.07 21.02
CA LYS A 78 6.57 4.05 20.19
C LYS A 78 5.65 3.37 19.18
N PHE A 79 6.08 2.25 18.62
CA PHE A 79 5.27 1.40 17.75
C PHE A 79 4.08 0.84 18.53
N GLY A 80 4.33 0.23 19.68
CA GLY A 80 3.27 -0.36 20.51
C GLY A 80 2.19 0.66 20.90
N LEU A 81 2.59 1.85 21.38
CA LEU A 81 1.64 2.90 21.74
C LEU A 81 0.75 3.33 20.56
N LYS A 82 1.35 3.56 19.38
CA LYS A 82 0.60 3.97 18.20
C LYS A 82 -0.33 2.86 17.70
N THR A 83 0.10 1.61 17.76
CA THR A 83 -0.73 0.46 17.38
C THR A 83 -1.90 0.28 18.35
N VAL A 84 -1.70 0.45 19.66
CA VAL A 84 -2.81 0.46 20.63
C VAL A 84 -3.84 1.54 20.29
N ILE A 85 -3.38 2.74 19.95
CA ILE A 85 -4.29 3.83 19.53
C ILE A 85 -5.06 3.44 18.27
N SER A 86 -4.41 2.84 17.28
CA SER A 86 -5.06 2.36 16.04
C SER A 86 -6.13 1.32 16.34
N VAL A 87 -5.79 0.31 17.15
CA VAL A 87 -6.69 -0.78 17.57
C VAL A 87 -7.92 -0.28 18.34
N ILE A 88 -7.81 0.89 18.99
CA ILE A 88 -8.95 1.56 19.64
C ILE A 88 -9.73 2.43 18.64
N LEU A 89 -9.04 3.19 17.79
CA LEU A 89 -9.69 4.13 16.85
C LEU A 89 -10.49 3.42 15.77
N ILE A 90 -10.00 2.28 15.24
CA ILE A 90 -10.70 1.52 14.19
C ILE A 90 -12.10 1.13 14.67
N PRO A 91 -12.31 0.41 15.78
CA PRO A 91 -13.65 0.07 16.25
C PRO A 91 -14.53 1.28 16.56
N VAL A 92 -13.95 2.36 17.07
CA VAL A 92 -14.70 3.62 17.34
C VAL A 92 -15.23 4.20 16.04
N PHE A 93 -14.39 4.31 15.01
CA PHE A 93 -14.84 4.81 13.71
C PHE A 93 -15.79 3.83 13.03
N THR A 94 -15.57 2.51 13.13
CA THR A 94 -16.49 1.48 12.63
C THR A 94 -17.87 1.66 13.24
N PHE A 95 -17.96 1.81 14.56
CA PHE A 95 -19.23 2.06 15.24
C PHE A 95 -19.91 3.37 14.75
N VAL A 96 -19.15 4.43 14.54
CA VAL A 96 -19.67 5.70 14.01
C VAL A 96 -20.21 5.52 12.59
N VAL A 97 -19.45 4.86 11.72
CA VAL A 97 -19.88 4.59 10.34
C VAL A 97 -21.08 3.68 10.29
N GLU A 98 -21.13 2.61 11.08
CA GLU A 98 -22.29 1.73 11.20
C GLU A 98 -23.55 2.48 11.65
N THR A 99 -23.39 3.41 12.60
CA THR A 99 -24.52 4.21 13.11
C THR A 99 -25.04 5.20 12.07
N LEU A 100 -24.13 5.82 11.30
CA LEU A 100 -24.49 6.81 10.29
C LEU A 100 -24.97 6.20 8.96
N TRP A 101 -24.37 5.09 8.57
CA TRP A 101 -24.61 4.45 7.28
C TRP A 101 -25.62 3.30 7.36
N GLY A 102 -25.78 2.69 8.53
CA GLY A 102 -26.56 1.49 8.73
C GLY A 102 -25.84 0.21 8.32
N TYR A 103 -26.44 -0.92 8.63
CA TYR A 103 -25.95 -2.23 8.19
C TYR A 103 -26.30 -2.43 6.71
N ALA A 104 -25.29 -2.62 5.87
CA ALA A 104 -25.51 -2.97 4.49
C ALA A 104 -25.98 -4.44 4.38
N PRO A 105 -26.84 -4.76 3.39
CA PRO A 105 -27.34 -6.12 3.20
C PRO A 105 -26.23 -7.09 2.83
N VAL A 106 -26.29 -8.28 3.37
CA VAL A 106 -25.43 -9.40 3.02
C VAL A 106 -25.80 -9.92 1.64
N ILE A 107 -24.84 -9.94 0.72
CA ILE A 107 -25.03 -10.56 -0.61
C ILE A 107 -24.56 -12.00 -0.55
N HIS A 108 -25.49 -12.96 -0.62
CA HIS A 108 -25.21 -14.37 -0.73
C HIS A 108 -25.44 -14.84 -2.17
N GLY A 109 -24.42 -15.42 -2.80
CA GLY A 109 -24.55 -16.01 -4.12
C GLY A 109 -25.06 -15.09 -5.24
N GLY A 110 -24.83 -13.78 -5.15
CA GLY A 110 -25.34 -12.79 -6.11
C GLY A 110 -26.80 -12.36 -5.86
N THR A 111 -27.44 -12.91 -4.83
CA THR A 111 -28.75 -12.46 -4.34
C THR A 111 -28.57 -11.68 -3.05
N VAL A 112 -29.22 -10.53 -2.94
CA VAL A 112 -29.25 -9.73 -1.72
C VAL A 112 -30.16 -10.44 -0.71
N VAL A 113 -29.57 -10.98 0.35
CA VAL A 113 -30.32 -11.49 1.51
C VAL A 113 -30.27 -10.38 2.56
N ALA A 114 -31.16 -9.44 2.47
CA ALA A 114 -31.15 -8.26 3.32
C ALA A 114 -32.21 -8.30 4.38
N ASP A 115 -31.86 -7.82 5.57
CA ASP A 115 -32.83 -7.16 6.42
C ASP A 115 -33.04 -5.74 5.85
N THR A 116 -34.23 -5.45 5.40
CA THR A 116 -34.60 -4.28 4.58
C THR A 116 -34.56 -2.95 5.32
N GLN A 117 -34.19 -2.91 6.59
CA GLN A 117 -34.26 -1.69 7.41
C GLN A 117 -33.03 -0.78 7.33
N SER A 118 -31.91 -1.25 6.81
CA SER A 118 -30.65 -0.49 6.81
C SER A 118 -29.99 -0.40 5.44
N ALA A 119 -30.77 -0.54 4.39
CA ALA A 119 -30.23 -0.73 3.08
C ALA A 119 -29.90 0.58 2.38
N LEU A 120 -28.69 0.64 1.89
CA LEU A 120 -28.22 1.67 1.00
C LEU A 120 -28.62 1.31 -0.42
N TYR A 121 -29.69 1.90 -0.83
CA TYR A 121 -30.12 1.82 -2.21
C TYR A 121 -30.41 3.21 -2.74
N TYR A 122 -30.27 3.40 -4.02
CA TYR A 122 -30.83 4.53 -4.71
C TYR A 122 -31.97 4.06 -5.65
N ILE A 123 -32.94 4.92 -5.86
CA ILE A 123 -34.03 4.63 -6.79
C ILE A 123 -33.60 5.09 -8.18
N ALA A 124 -33.50 4.15 -9.12
CA ALA A 124 -33.19 4.46 -10.51
C ALA A 124 -34.36 5.20 -11.20
N LYS A 125 -34.10 5.76 -12.38
CA LYS A 125 -35.12 6.53 -13.14
C LYS A 125 -36.36 5.71 -13.50
N ASP A 126 -36.24 4.40 -13.54
CA ASP A 126 -37.33 3.45 -13.81
C ASP A 126 -38.10 3.02 -12.54
N GLY A 127 -37.75 3.56 -11.37
CA GLY A 127 -38.35 3.24 -10.09
C GLY A 127 -37.77 1.98 -9.43
N SER A 128 -36.79 1.32 -10.04
CA SER A 128 -36.13 0.15 -9.43
C SER A 128 -35.19 0.58 -8.30
N GLN A 129 -35.11 -0.26 -7.25
CA GLN A 129 -34.14 -0.07 -6.19
C GLN A 129 -32.81 -0.68 -6.62
N ILE A 130 -31.75 0.15 -6.70
CA ILE A 130 -30.40 -0.30 -7.01
C ILE A 130 -29.57 -0.21 -5.72
N TRP A 131 -29.06 -1.35 -5.30
CA TRP A 131 -28.20 -1.47 -4.15
C TRP A 131 -26.82 -0.84 -4.43
N PHE A 132 -26.22 -0.25 -3.40
CA PHE A 132 -24.87 0.27 -3.50
C PHE A 132 -23.89 -0.88 -3.81
N MET A 133 -23.17 -0.77 -4.92
CA MET A 133 -22.17 -1.75 -5.37
C MET A 133 -22.68 -3.21 -5.43
N PRO A 134 -23.73 -3.52 -6.19
CA PRO A 134 -24.28 -4.88 -6.27
C PRO A 134 -23.33 -5.88 -6.97
N ASP A 135 -22.39 -5.38 -7.76
CA ASP A 135 -21.39 -6.22 -8.42
C ASP A 135 -20.29 -6.64 -7.45
N PHE A 136 -20.18 -7.95 -7.21
CA PHE A 136 -19.24 -8.53 -6.25
C PHE A 136 -17.79 -8.28 -6.65
N PHE A 137 -17.46 -8.40 -7.95
CA PHE A 137 -16.10 -8.19 -8.44
C PHE A 137 -15.70 -6.72 -8.33
N LEU A 138 -16.55 -5.82 -8.78
CA LEU A 138 -16.30 -4.38 -8.67
C LEU A 138 -16.10 -3.96 -7.21
N ASN A 139 -16.95 -4.49 -6.32
CA ASN A 139 -16.83 -4.24 -4.89
C ASN A 139 -15.49 -4.76 -4.32
N THR A 140 -15.04 -5.94 -4.75
CA THR A 140 -13.74 -6.49 -4.36
C THR A 140 -12.59 -5.56 -4.74
N VAL A 141 -12.61 -5.02 -5.96
CA VAL A 141 -11.58 -4.07 -6.43
C VAL A 141 -11.59 -2.80 -5.60
N VAL A 142 -12.77 -2.21 -5.38
CA VAL A 142 -12.90 -0.96 -4.60
C VAL A 142 -12.51 -1.18 -3.14
N SER A 143 -12.90 -2.31 -2.55
CA SER A 143 -12.50 -2.71 -1.20
C SER A 143 -10.98 -2.78 -1.06
N GLY A 144 -10.30 -3.47 -1.98
CA GLY A 144 -8.84 -3.59 -1.98
C GLY A 144 -8.13 -2.25 -2.11
N LEU A 145 -8.65 -1.32 -2.93
CA LEU A 145 -8.12 0.04 -3.04
C LEU A 145 -8.26 0.81 -1.72
N ILE A 146 -9.44 0.78 -1.10
CA ILE A 146 -9.72 1.52 0.14
C ILE A 146 -8.91 0.94 1.30
N TYR A 147 -8.89 -0.39 1.46
CA TYR A 147 -8.12 -1.06 2.50
C TYR A 147 -6.62 -0.81 2.33
N GLY A 148 -6.10 -0.95 1.12
CA GLY A 148 -4.69 -0.70 0.84
C GLY A 148 -4.28 0.75 1.14
N LEU A 149 -5.12 1.74 0.82
CA LEU A 149 -4.90 3.13 1.20
C LEU A 149 -4.94 3.30 2.72
N ALA A 150 -5.95 2.75 3.39
CA ALA A 150 -6.14 2.86 4.83
C ALA A 150 -4.95 2.27 5.60
N ILE A 151 -4.62 1.00 5.34
CA ILE A 151 -3.54 0.27 6.00
C ILE A 151 -2.18 0.87 5.64
N GLY A 152 -1.97 1.24 4.37
CA GLY A 152 -0.74 1.91 3.94
C GLY A 152 -0.50 3.24 4.67
N ILE A 153 -1.55 4.03 4.90
CA ILE A 153 -1.49 5.28 5.67
C ILE A 153 -1.19 4.98 7.15
N ILE A 154 -1.81 3.96 7.74
CA ILE A 154 -1.54 3.52 9.11
C ILE A 154 -0.07 3.07 9.23
N PHE A 155 0.44 2.23 8.33
CA PHE A 155 1.84 1.79 8.31
C PHE A 155 2.81 2.96 8.19
N ARG A 156 2.49 3.96 7.36
CA ARG A 156 3.31 5.17 7.23
C ARG A 156 3.36 6.01 8.50
N SER A 157 2.38 5.89 9.39
CA SER A 157 2.43 6.49 10.72
C SER A 157 3.41 5.79 11.68
N GLY A 158 3.86 4.58 11.33
CA GLY A 158 4.66 3.67 12.17
C GLY A 158 3.81 2.89 13.18
N ALA A 159 2.55 2.60 12.83
CA ALA A 159 1.61 1.75 13.55
C ALA A 159 1.08 0.65 12.64
N THR A 160 0.25 -0.25 13.17
CA THR A 160 -0.53 -1.23 12.40
C THR A 160 -2.01 -1.16 12.76
N SER A 161 -2.86 -1.80 11.95
CA SER A 161 -4.27 -2.02 12.29
C SER A 161 -4.46 -3.01 13.45
N GLY A 162 -3.40 -3.70 13.85
CA GLY A 162 -3.40 -4.85 14.78
C GLY A 162 -3.22 -6.16 14.03
N GLY A 163 -3.43 -7.28 14.72
CA GLY A 163 -3.50 -8.59 14.09
C GLY A 163 -2.23 -9.04 13.36
N SER A 164 -2.46 -9.71 12.23
CA SER A 164 -1.40 -10.23 11.33
C SER A 164 -0.51 -9.14 10.75
N ASP A 165 -1.00 -7.90 10.66
CA ASP A 165 -0.22 -6.74 10.22
C ASP A 165 1.01 -6.48 11.08
N ILE A 166 0.96 -6.87 12.37
CA ILE A 166 2.12 -6.79 13.26
C ILE A 166 3.24 -7.70 12.75
N ILE A 167 2.89 -8.90 12.25
CA ILE A 167 3.86 -9.83 11.67
C ILE A 167 4.48 -9.22 10.41
N ALA A 168 3.65 -8.62 9.54
CA ALA A 168 4.11 -7.93 8.34
C ALA A 168 5.05 -6.77 8.67
N MET A 169 4.82 -6.02 9.76
CA MET A 169 5.69 -4.91 10.19
C MET A 169 7.00 -5.37 10.87
N ILE A 170 7.03 -6.55 11.47
CA ILE A 170 8.25 -7.12 12.06
C ILE A 170 9.18 -7.68 10.97
N ALA A 171 8.62 -8.34 9.96
CA ALA A 171 9.35 -9.08 8.96
C ALA A 171 10.41 -8.27 8.16
N PRO A 172 10.22 -6.97 7.83
CA PRO A 172 11.25 -6.16 7.16
C PRO A 172 12.56 -6.00 7.93
N LYS A 173 12.58 -6.28 9.24
CA LYS A 173 13.85 -6.34 9.99
C LYS A 173 14.73 -7.54 9.60
N TYR A 174 14.14 -8.58 9.05
CA TYR A 174 14.79 -9.85 8.76
C TYR A 174 14.78 -10.22 7.28
N THR A 175 14.05 -9.49 6.44
CA THR A 175 13.88 -9.75 5.01
C THR A 175 13.81 -8.45 4.23
N THR A 176 14.13 -8.51 2.95
CA THR A 176 14.03 -7.40 1.99
C THR A 176 12.70 -7.38 1.23
N ILE A 177 11.75 -8.23 1.63
CA ILE A 177 10.42 -8.31 1.01
C ILE A 177 9.63 -7.05 1.38
N SER A 178 8.86 -6.50 0.42
CA SER A 178 8.02 -5.32 0.66
C SER A 178 6.90 -5.62 1.67
N LEU A 179 6.47 -4.58 2.41
CA LEU A 179 5.39 -4.68 3.38
C LEU A 179 4.10 -5.24 2.79
N GLY A 180 3.69 -4.74 1.64
CA GLY A 180 2.49 -5.22 0.97
C GLY A 180 2.60 -6.69 0.56
N THR A 181 3.76 -7.14 0.09
CA THR A 181 3.97 -8.56 -0.22
C THR A 181 3.90 -9.44 1.04
N LEU A 182 4.38 -8.94 2.17
CA LEU A 182 4.28 -9.68 3.45
C LEU A 182 2.82 -9.78 3.92
N VAL A 183 2.06 -8.69 3.83
CA VAL A 183 0.61 -8.70 4.07
C VAL A 183 -0.08 -9.71 3.13
N LEU A 184 0.21 -9.65 1.83
CA LEU A 184 -0.33 -10.61 0.85
C LEU A 184 -0.10 -12.06 1.26
N LEU A 185 1.11 -12.41 1.68
CA LEU A 185 1.46 -13.79 2.05
C LEU A 185 0.71 -14.24 3.31
N VAL A 186 0.76 -13.44 4.36
CA VAL A 186 0.14 -13.81 5.65
C VAL A 186 -1.38 -13.88 5.52
N ASP A 187 -2.00 -12.86 4.93
CA ASP A 187 -3.45 -12.76 4.85
C ASP A 187 -4.05 -13.71 3.80
N SER A 188 -3.31 -14.03 2.73
CA SER A 188 -3.76 -15.08 1.79
C SER A 188 -3.84 -16.44 2.46
N ILE A 189 -2.90 -16.80 3.35
CA ILE A 189 -2.95 -18.06 4.10
C ILE A 189 -4.19 -18.07 5.01
N ILE A 190 -4.46 -16.96 5.70
CA ILE A 190 -5.62 -16.80 6.56
C ILE A 190 -6.92 -16.88 5.74
N SER A 191 -6.97 -16.15 4.61
CA SER A 191 -8.14 -16.14 3.73
C SER A 191 -8.43 -17.52 3.13
N LEU A 192 -7.41 -18.28 2.72
CA LEU A 192 -7.59 -19.65 2.24
C LEU A 192 -8.12 -20.59 3.32
N SER A 193 -7.82 -20.34 4.60
CA SER A 193 -8.37 -21.14 5.70
C SER A 193 -9.89 -20.99 5.83
N THR A 194 -10.49 -19.92 5.32
CA THR A 194 -11.95 -19.73 5.30
C THR A 194 -12.68 -20.74 4.44
N LEU A 195 -12.01 -21.32 3.43
CA LEU A 195 -12.58 -22.39 2.60
C LEU A 195 -13.00 -23.60 3.44
N VAL A 196 -12.24 -23.93 4.47
CA VAL A 196 -12.53 -25.05 5.39
C VAL A 196 -13.73 -24.74 6.27
N ALA A 197 -13.96 -23.45 6.57
CA ALA A 197 -15.03 -23.03 7.50
C ALA A 197 -16.38 -22.80 6.81
N PHE A 198 -16.38 -22.30 5.58
CA PHE A 198 -17.59 -21.81 4.92
C PHE A 198 -18.03 -22.62 3.70
N GLU A 199 -17.24 -23.58 3.23
CA GLU A 199 -17.53 -24.45 2.07
C GLU A 199 -17.88 -23.70 0.76
N ASP A 200 -17.70 -22.36 0.71
CA ASP A 200 -17.92 -21.53 -0.48
C ASP A 200 -16.57 -21.04 -1.03
N ILE A 201 -16.16 -21.63 -2.16
CA ILE A 201 -14.89 -21.32 -2.82
C ILE A 201 -14.81 -19.88 -3.35
N ARG A 202 -15.93 -19.20 -3.55
CA ARG A 202 -15.95 -17.83 -4.08
C ARG A 202 -15.39 -16.83 -3.06
N LEU A 203 -15.71 -16.99 -1.78
CA LEU A 203 -15.26 -16.09 -0.73
C LEU A 203 -13.74 -15.99 -0.62
N PRO A 204 -12.97 -17.09 -0.49
CA PRO A 204 -11.51 -16.99 -0.47
C PRO A 204 -10.92 -16.48 -1.79
N ILE A 205 -11.51 -16.80 -2.94
CA ILE A 205 -11.01 -16.28 -4.23
C ILE A 205 -11.13 -14.76 -4.28
N TYR A 206 -12.31 -14.19 -3.98
CA TYR A 206 -12.49 -12.74 -3.96
C TYR A 206 -11.66 -12.07 -2.86
N SER A 207 -11.53 -12.70 -1.70
CA SER A 207 -10.69 -12.20 -0.62
C SER A 207 -9.21 -12.14 -1.02
N VAL A 208 -8.68 -13.16 -1.69
CA VAL A 208 -7.29 -13.14 -2.20
C VAL A 208 -7.10 -12.07 -3.27
N ILE A 209 -8.08 -11.84 -4.15
CA ILE A 209 -8.02 -10.74 -5.13
C ILE A 209 -7.99 -9.39 -4.40
N LEU A 210 -8.83 -9.20 -3.39
CA LEU A 210 -8.85 -8.00 -2.54
C LEU A 210 -7.47 -7.78 -1.91
N ILE A 211 -6.93 -8.79 -1.22
CA ILE A 211 -5.63 -8.74 -0.54
C ILE A 211 -4.50 -8.44 -1.54
N PHE A 212 -4.56 -8.98 -2.75
CA PHE A 212 -3.57 -8.68 -3.79
C PHE A 212 -3.59 -7.20 -4.18
N ILE A 213 -4.76 -6.62 -4.41
CA ILE A 213 -4.92 -5.19 -4.73
C ILE A 213 -4.45 -4.34 -3.55
N GLU A 214 -4.90 -4.66 -2.35
CA GLU A 214 -4.51 -4.04 -1.09
C GLU A 214 -2.99 -4.01 -0.93
N SER A 215 -2.32 -5.14 -1.10
CA SER A 215 -0.86 -5.30 -1.03
C SER A 215 -0.13 -4.32 -1.96
N LYS A 216 -0.58 -4.19 -3.21
CA LYS A 216 0.02 -3.26 -4.18
C LYS A 216 -0.17 -1.80 -3.80
N ILE A 217 -1.32 -1.46 -3.23
CA ILE A 217 -1.60 -0.10 -2.76
C ILE A 217 -0.81 0.20 -1.49
N ILE A 218 -0.67 -0.75 -0.56
CA ILE A 218 0.19 -0.60 0.63
C ILE A 218 1.61 -0.25 0.19
N ASP A 219 2.21 -1.02 -0.72
CA ASP A 219 3.56 -0.75 -1.23
C ASP A 219 3.65 0.64 -1.88
N LEU A 220 2.65 1.01 -2.67
CA LEU A 220 2.59 2.33 -3.30
C LEU A 220 2.53 3.47 -2.27
N VAL A 221 1.76 3.31 -1.20
CA VAL A 221 1.60 4.33 -0.14
C VAL A 221 2.84 4.40 0.73
N VAL A 222 3.41 3.27 1.14
CA VAL A 222 4.56 3.20 2.06
C VAL A 222 5.86 3.58 1.37
N GLU A 223 6.15 2.96 0.24
CA GLU A 223 7.40 3.20 -0.51
C GLU A 223 7.31 4.44 -1.41
N GLY A 224 6.10 4.82 -1.82
CA GLY A 224 5.85 5.86 -2.79
C GLY A 224 6.02 5.39 -4.23
N VAL A 225 5.72 6.27 -5.15
CA VAL A 225 5.97 6.01 -6.59
C VAL A 225 7.48 6.10 -6.82
N LYS A 226 8.11 5.00 -7.19
CA LYS A 226 9.53 4.98 -7.60
C LYS A 226 9.68 5.82 -8.85
N SER A 227 10.03 7.09 -8.68
CA SER A 227 9.97 8.11 -9.74
C SER A 227 11.30 8.37 -10.43
N TYR A 228 12.40 7.84 -9.89
CA TYR A 228 13.72 8.14 -10.42
C TYR A 228 14.19 7.11 -11.42
N LYS A 229 14.82 7.59 -12.48
CA LYS A 229 15.42 6.79 -13.53
C LYS A 229 16.88 7.22 -13.68
N THR A 230 17.76 6.27 -13.83
CA THR A 230 19.15 6.54 -14.17
C THR A 230 19.36 6.36 -15.66
N ALA A 231 19.86 7.37 -16.32
CA ALA A 231 20.20 7.35 -17.72
C ALA A 231 21.72 7.27 -17.90
N PHE A 232 22.16 6.32 -18.73
CA PHE A 232 23.50 6.21 -19.24
C PHE A 232 23.48 6.67 -20.70
N ILE A 233 24.18 7.76 -21.00
CA ILE A 233 24.12 8.41 -22.32
C ILE A 233 25.50 8.36 -22.94
N VAL A 234 25.64 7.62 -24.04
CA VAL A 234 26.84 7.60 -24.88
C VAL A 234 26.57 8.51 -26.04
N THR A 235 27.38 9.54 -26.18
CA THR A 235 27.22 10.61 -27.21
C THR A 235 28.56 11.19 -27.60
N ASP A 236 28.70 11.60 -28.84
CA ASP A 236 29.87 12.36 -29.31
C ASP A 236 29.72 13.85 -29.00
N LYS A 237 28.53 14.33 -28.64
CA LYS A 237 28.23 15.73 -28.28
C LYS A 237 28.12 15.94 -26.77
N ILE A 238 29.11 15.48 -26.04
CA ILE A 238 29.12 15.49 -24.56
C ILE A 238 28.88 16.89 -23.98
N ASN A 239 29.47 17.94 -24.57
CA ASN A 239 29.37 19.28 -24.00
C ASN A 239 27.95 19.85 -24.11
N GLU A 240 27.32 19.65 -25.25
CA GLU A 240 25.96 20.12 -25.50
C GLU A 240 24.95 19.41 -24.60
N VAL A 241 25.10 18.09 -24.47
CA VAL A 241 24.22 17.27 -23.60
C VAL A 241 24.45 17.60 -22.12
N ARG A 242 25.73 17.80 -21.72
CA ARG A 242 26.07 18.26 -20.35
C ARG A 242 25.44 19.62 -20.05
N ASP A 243 25.57 20.57 -20.96
CA ASP A 243 25.04 21.91 -20.77
C ASP A 243 23.52 21.91 -20.64
N PHE A 244 22.83 21.11 -21.43
CA PHE A 244 21.39 20.91 -21.30
C PHE A 244 21.01 20.30 -19.93
N ILE A 245 21.73 19.27 -19.47
CA ILE A 245 21.47 18.64 -18.17
C ILE A 245 21.67 19.64 -17.02
N LEU A 246 22.73 20.43 -17.08
CA LEU A 246 23.06 21.37 -16.02
C LEU A 246 22.18 22.63 -16.01
N LYS A 247 21.88 23.20 -17.20
CA LYS A 247 21.21 24.51 -17.31
C LYS A 247 19.69 24.40 -17.42
N ASP A 248 19.20 23.42 -18.21
CA ASP A 248 17.77 23.30 -18.51
C ASP A 248 17.06 22.33 -17.58
N LEU A 249 17.75 21.27 -17.15
CA LEU A 249 17.17 20.30 -16.20
C LEU A 249 17.55 20.59 -14.74
N ASP A 250 18.53 21.46 -14.50
CA ASP A 250 19.06 21.76 -13.16
C ASP A 250 19.45 20.47 -12.41
N ARG A 251 20.19 19.60 -13.12
CA ARG A 251 20.64 18.31 -12.58
C ARG A 251 22.14 18.16 -12.72
N SER A 252 22.74 17.47 -11.75
CA SER A 252 24.13 17.04 -11.80
C SER A 252 24.24 15.62 -12.33
N GLY A 253 25.40 15.30 -12.90
CA GLY A 253 25.72 13.99 -13.40
C GLY A 253 27.24 13.74 -13.37
N THR A 254 27.63 12.52 -13.73
CA THR A 254 29.03 12.11 -13.79
C THR A 254 29.38 11.68 -15.21
N VAL A 255 30.54 12.09 -15.71
CA VAL A 255 31.06 11.62 -16.99
C VAL A 255 32.07 10.50 -16.72
N PHE A 256 31.80 9.32 -17.28
CA PHE A 256 32.77 8.22 -17.30
C PHE A 256 33.50 8.21 -18.64
N ALA A 257 34.82 8.02 -18.58
CA ALA A 257 35.63 7.73 -19.75
C ALA A 257 35.83 6.22 -19.91
N GLY A 258 35.71 5.74 -21.11
CA GLY A 258 35.90 4.34 -21.44
C GLY A 258 36.34 4.16 -22.89
N CYS A 259 36.44 2.96 -23.38
CA CYS A 259 36.74 2.66 -24.77
C CYS A 259 35.63 1.76 -25.39
N GLY A 260 35.36 2.00 -26.66
CA GLY A 260 34.41 1.19 -27.43
C GLY A 260 34.98 -0.21 -27.67
N LEU A 261 34.14 -1.26 -27.43
CA LEU A 261 34.58 -2.64 -27.55
C LEU A 261 35.02 -3.04 -28.96
N TYR A 262 34.40 -2.45 -29.98
CA TYR A 262 34.66 -2.85 -31.37
C TYR A 262 35.91 -2.20 -31.96
N GLN A 263 36.13 -0.88 -31.73
CA GLN A 263 37.21 -0.12 -32.34
C GLN A 263 38.30 0.28 -31.35
N GLY A 264 38.12 0.05 -30.04
CA GLY A 264 39.05 0.53 -29.01
C GLY A 264 39.13 2.06 -28.88
N ALA A 265 38.24 2.80 -29.57
CA ALA A 265 38.26 4.27 -29.56
C ALA A 265 37.74 4.78 -28.20
N GLU A 266 38.33 5.90 -27.73
CA GLU A 266 37.85 6.56 -26.52
C GLU A 266 36.39 6.99 -26.67
N ARG A 267 35.56 6.64 -25.69
CA ARG A 267 34.16 7.03 -25.59
C ARG A 267 33.87 7.59 -24.21
N LYS A 268 33.05 8.60 -24.17
CA LYS A 268 32.54 9.17 -22.90
C LYS A 268 31.08 8.84 -22.72
N MET A 269 30.69 8.60 -21.48
CA MET A 269 29.34 8.28 -21.11
C MET A 269 28.88 9.18 -19.96
N ILE A 270 27.74 9.83 -20.10
CA ILE A 270 27.12 10.61 -19.04
C ILE A 270 26.25 9.67 -18.22
N TYR A 271 26.47 9.67 -16.92
CA TYR A 271 25.60 9.08 -15.91
C TYR A 271 24.80 10.19 -15.25
N VAL A 272 23.47 10.13 -15.33
CA VAL A 272 22.61 11.11 -14.69
C VAL A 272 21.35 10.45 -14.14
N THR A 273 20.94 10.86 -12.94
CA THR A 273 19.69 10.41 -12.32
C THR A 273 18.65 11.52 -12.40
N LEU A 274 17.49 11.16 -12.91
CA LEU A 274 16.43 12.08 -13.28
C LEU A 274 15.08 11.57 -12.76
N ASN A 275 14.15 12.49 -12.51
CA ASN A 275 12.75 12.11 -12.37
C ASN A 275 12.14 11.79 -13.75
N ARG A 276 10.92 11.25 -13.76
CA ARG A 276 10.26 10.85 -15.01
C ARG A 276 10.02 12.03 -15.97
N SER A 277 9.72 13.22 -15.43
CA SER A 277 9.47 14.43 -16.24
C SER A 277 10.74 14.90 -16.93
N ASP A 278 11.85 14.97 -16.17
CA ASP A 278 13.14 15.42 -16.72
C ASP A 278 13.70 14.43 -17.73
N LEU A 279 13.46 13.12 -17.54
CA LEU A 279 13.82 12.10 -18.52
C LEU A 279 13.09 12.26 -19.86
N VAL A 280 11.81 12.64 -19.82
CA VAL A 280 11.05 12.92 -21.05
C VAL A 280 11.65 14.11 -21.80
N LYS A 281 11.97 15.20 -21.07
CA LYS A 281 12.64 16.38 -21.66
C LYS A 281 14.02 16.03 -22.23
N LEU A 282 14.80 15.23 -21.50
CA LEU A 282 16.12 14.77 -21.94
C LEU A 282 16.01 13.99 -23.26
N LYS A 283 15.12 13.00 -23.33
CA LYS A 283 14.92 12.20 -24.54
C LYS A 283 14.48 13.03 -25.74
N ALA A 284 13.59 13.98 -25.53
CA ALA A 284 13.14 14.88 -26.57
C ALA A 284 14.28 15.74 -27.12
N ASN A 285 15.10 16.29 -26.23
CA ASN A 285 16.22 17.18 -26.61
C ASN A 285 17.39 16.40 -27.25
N LEU A 286 17.72 15.21 -26.73
CA LEU A 286 18.76 14.34 -27.29
C LEU A 286 18.51 14.01 -28.76
N ARG A 287 17.24 13.81 -29.14
CA ARG A 287 16.89 13.54 -30.55
C ARG A 287 17.27 14.68 -31.49
N PHE A 288 17.32 15.92 -30.99
CA PHE A 288 17.73 17.09 -31.77
C PHE A 288 19.23 17.35 -31.68
N LEU A 289 19.82 17.16 -30.48
CA LEU A 289 21.23 17.41 -30.24
C LEU A 289 22.13 16.37 -30.91
N ASP A 290 21.79 15.09 -30.69
CA ASP A 290 22.57 13.95 -31.20
C ASP A 290 21.63 12.77 -31.50
N PRO A 291 21.15 12.66 -32.74
CA PRO A 291 20.26 11.56 -33.16
C PRO A 291 20.90 10.17 -33.03
N ASP A 292 22.24 10.09 -33.04
CA ASP A 292 23.02 8.84 -32.95
C ASP A 292 23.40 8.49 -31.50
N ALA A 293 22.98 9.31 -30.54
CA ALA A 293 23.23 9.04 -29.12
C ALA A 293 22.57 7.74 -28.65
N PHE A 294 23.32 6.91 -27.96
CA PHE A 294 22.80 5.71 -27.30
C PHE A 294 22.43 6.02 -25.85
N VAL A 295 21.19 5.72 -25.48
CA VAL A 295 20.67 5.97 -24.14
C VAL A 295 20.12 4.69 -23.53
N ASN A 296 20.73 4.24 -22.45
CA ASN A 296 20.20 3.16 -21.61
C ASN A 296 19.56 3.78 -20.36
N VAL A 297 18.33 3.40 -20.05
CA VAL A 297 17.57 3.89 -18.88
C VAL A 297 17.20 2.72 -18.00
N ILE A 298 17.65 2.79 -16.76
CA ILE A 298 17.31 1.81 -15.72
C ILE A 298 16.47 2.45 -14.62
N GLU A 299 15.67 1.64 -13.94
CA GLU A 299 14.92 2.08 -12.77
C GLU A 299 15.84 2.13 -11.55
N SER A 300 15.81 3.26 -10.87
CA SER A 300 16.54 3.40 -9.61
C SER A 300 15.57 3.22 -8.46
N SER A 301 15.73 2.15 -7.71
CA SER A 301 14.83 1.80 -6.61
C SER A 301 14.93 2.80 -5.46
N GLU A 302 16.13 3.26 -5.16
CA GLU A 302 16.40 4.22 -4.10
C GLU A 302 17.60 5.10 -4.46
N ILE A 303 17.47 6.39 -4.18
CA ILE A 303 18.54 7.36 -4.40
C ILE A 303 18.63 8.22 -3.16
N MET A 304 19.83 8.28 -2.59
CA MET A 304 20.12 9.04 -1.40
C MET A 304 21.30 9.99 -1.67
N GLY A 305 21.33 11.11 -0.97
CA GLY A 305 22.40 12.08 -1.04
C GLY A 305 21.92 13.46 -1.45
N ASN A 306 22.90 14.32 -1.79
CA ASN A 306 22.63 15.73 -2.07
C ASN A 306 21.71 15.90 -3.30
N GLY A 307 20.62 16.63 -3.13
CA GLY A 307 19.56 16.79 -4.15
C GLY A 307 18.50 15.69 -4.20
N PHE A 308 18.60 14.65 -3.34
CA PHE A 308 17.68 13.52 -3.21
C PHE A 308 17.29 13.30 -1.74
N LYS A 309 16.83 12.11 -1.41
CA LYS A 309 16.51 11.73 -0.03
C LYS A 309 17.77 11.80 0.83
N ALA A 310 17.67 12.41 2.02
CA ALA A 310 18.78 12.46 2.95
C ALA A 310 19.25 11.04 3.34
N LEU A 311 20.56 10.87 3.53
CA LEU A 311 21.11 9.65 4.09
C LEU A 311 20.52 9.41 5.48
N PRO A 312 20.18 8.15 5.85
CA PRO A 312 19.72 7.84 7.20
C PRO A 312 20.83 8.22 8.20
N THR A 313 20.49 9.03 9.18
CA THR A 313 21.34 9.26 10.34
C THR A 313 21.15 8.10 11.31
N GLU A 314 22.21 7.41 11.67
CA GLU A 314 22.24 6.35 12.71
C GLU A 314 21.59 6.80 14.02
#